data_30a84cd7cf7b105fbbe2b194ec585941
#
_entry.id   30a84cd7cf7b105fbbe2b194ec585941
#
_cell.length_a   1.000
_cell.length_b   1.000
_cell.length_c   1.000
_cell.angle_alpha   90.00
_cell.angle_beta   90.00
_cell.angle_gamma   90.00
#
_symmetry.space_group_name_H-M   'P 1'
#
loop_
_entity.id
_entity.type
_entity.pdbx_description
1 polymer ?
#
loop_
_entity_poly.entity_id
_entity_poly.type
_entity_poly.pdbx_seq_one_letter_code
_entity_poly.pdbx_strand_id
1 'polypeptide(L)'
;VKRLDDEIRSWQFVGAAILLFAAVYAAVMQRHTPAVSQFGYTPNPAGNKQFLDELGNDRYFAQAAPEAMRKASEVDTFLYRAMDKAHRAKYGKPFVVGKQLNGSCVAWGAMHAVFCAESVSWDLGELAEPPLMPSTESIYGGARVEITRNGGKPFDGSRPIGGWSDGSYGGAAARWLRDFGVIYRQPYGDLNLTTYNATVEKDWGAYGNGGQGDGGKLDATAKQHPCKHIVAVKTWQELVAAITAGFPCTIASSQGFTSTALASPAGLCEASGTWMHQMSVVGIRFAKNAPPEEKNPVDAALILNSWGPTYLRYEGRYPADQPAGSFWCRRAVMERILAQDDSWAVGRVDGWKWKDLHHGNWLMPAIDTLTRLPRTNQFLDYQIAP
;
A
#
# COMPACT_ATOMS: atom_id res chain seq x y z
N VAL A 1 -22.79 64.28 25.99
CA VAL A 1 -22.02 63.30 26.71
C VAL A 1 -22.83 61.97 26.74
N LYS A 2 -24.06 61.95 27.26
CA LYS A 2 -24.89 60.68 27.35
C LYS A 2 -25.10 59.95 26.02
N ARG A 3 -25.24 60.66 24.90
CA ARG A 3 -25.49 60.09 23.59
C ARG A 3 -24.25 59.40 23.02
N LEU A 4 -23.06 59.87 23.34
CA LEU A 4 -21.78 59.27 22.92
C LEU A 4 -21.49 57.97 23.67
N ASP A 5 -21.84 57.89 24.96
CA ASP A 5 -21.66 56.73 25.78
C ASP A 5 -22.59 55.55 25.33
N ASP A 6 -23.81 55.87 24.87
CA ASP A 6 -24.76 54.87 24.36
C ASP A 6 -24.32 54.35 23.00
N GLU A 7 -23.73 55.14 22.11
CA GLU A 7 -23.16 54.70 20.86
C GLU A 7 -21.93 53.80 21.08
N ILE A 8 -21.01 54.19 21.98
CA ILE A 8 -19.82 53.38 22.31
C ILE A 8 -20.23 52.03 22.87
N ARG A 9 -21.22 51.95 23.73
CA ARG A 9 -21.76 50.69 24.27
C ARG A 9 -22.36 49.81 23.17
N SER A 10 -23.09 50.42 22.22
CA SER A 10 -23.68 49.66 21.10
C SER A 10 -22.62 49.06 20.20
N TRP A 11 -21.52 49.77 19.91
CA TRP A 11 -20.41 49.25 19.14
C TRP A 11 -19.63 48.14 19.88
N GLN A 12 -19.53 48.23 21.22
CA GLN A 12 -18.93 47.16 22.03
C GLN A 12 -19.78 45.89 22.02
N PHE A 13 -21.12 46.02 22.03
CA PHE A 13 -22.03 44.87 21.91
C PHE A 13 -21.96 44.25 20.53
N VAL A 14 -21.88 44.99 19.44
CA VAL A 14 -21.72 44.49 18.07
C VAL A 14 -20.37 43.79 17.91
N GLY A 15 -19.29 44.37 18.42
CA GLY A 15 -17.97 43.77 18.41
C GLY A 15 -17.90 42.44 19.17
N ALA A 16 -18.50 42.37 20.34
CA ALA A 16 -18.56 41.13 21.14
C ALA A 16 -19.41 40.06 20.45
N ALA A 17 -20.52 40.43 19.80
CA ALA A 17 -21.34 39.49 19.03
C ALA A 17 -20.59 38.95 17.81
N ILE A 18 -19.84 39.74 17.08
CA ILE A 18 -19.03 39.33 15.95
C ILE A 18 -17.92 38.33 16.39
N LEU A 19 -17.24 38.64 17.51
CA LEU A 19 -16.20 37.74 18.06
C LEU A 19 -16.80 36.43 18.55
N LEU A 20 -17.97 36.45 19.17
CA LEU A 20 -18.66 35.24 19.59
C LEU A 20 -19.11 34.41 18.38
N PHE A 21 -19.63 35.05 17.33
CA PHE A 21 -20.02 34.36 16.09
C PHE A 21 -18.81 33.77 15.39
N ALA A 22 -17.68 34.46 15.33
CA ALA A 22 -16.42 33.97 14.78
C ALA A 22 -15.87 32.79 15.59
N ALA A 23 -15.95 32.85 16.93
CA ALA A 23 -15.51 31.75 17.79
C ALA A 23 -16.42 30.52 17.67
N VAL A 24 -17.75 30.71 17.60
CA VAL A 24 -18.71 29.62 17.38
C VAL A 24 -18.53 29.04 15.98
N TYR A 25 -18.34 29.85 14.96
CA TYR A 25 -18.07 29.41 13.59
C TYR A 25 -16.76 28.62 13.51
N ALA A 26 -15.70 29.10 14.15
CA ALA A 26 -14.42 28.39 14.22
C ALA A 26 -14.56 27.05 14.98
N ALA A 27 -15.31 27.03 16.09
CA ALA A 27 -15.55 25.80 16.86
C ALA A 27 -16.44 24.79 16.11
N VAL A 28 -17.42 25.28 15.33
CA VAL A 28 -18.25 24.43 14.45
C VAL A 28 -17.42 23.93 13.28
N MET A 29 -16.58 24.75 12.67
CA MET A 29 -15.70 24.34 11.59
C MET A 29 -14.59 23.38 12.07
N GLN A 30 -14.06 23.56 13.28
CA GLN A 30 -13.13 22.59 13.89
C GLN A 30 -13.80 21.24 14.21
N ARG A 31 -15.09 21.23 14.52
CA ARG A 31 -15.86 19.99 14.73
C ARG A 31 -16.23 19.29 13.42
N HIS A 32 -16.11 19.97 12.27
CA HIS A 32 -16.48 19.47 10.95
C HIS A 32 -15.28 19.28 10.02
N THR A 33 -14.02 19.45 10.48
CA THR A 33 -12.91 18.81 9.81
C THR A 33 -13.09 17.31 10.07
N PRO A 34 -13.46 16.50 9.08
CA PRO A 34 -13.54 15.07 9.28
C PRO A 34 -12.16 14.64 9.77
N ALA A 35 -12.12 13.95 10.91
CA ALA A 35 -10.88 13.34 11.38
C ALA A 35 -10.38 12.51 10.20
N VAL A 36 -9.18 12.84 9.70
CA VAL A 36 -8.55 12.08 8.61
C VAL A 36 -8.55 10.63 9.04
N SER A 37 -9.29 9.78 8.34
CA SER A 37 -9.36 8.37 8.68
C SER A 37 -8.00 7.75 8.39
N GLN A 38 -7.25 7.46 9.44
CA GLN A 38 -5.95 6.78 9.33
C GLN A 38 -6.12 5.27 9.11
N PHE A 39 -7.32 4.74 9.31
CA PHE A 39 -7.67 3.33 9.21
C PHE A 39 -8.75 3.16 8.14
N GLY A 40 -8.77 1.98 7.53
CA GLY A 40 -9.75 1.70 6.48
C GLY A 40 -9.78 0.21 6.12
N TYR A 41 -9.18 -0.62 6.95
CA TYR A 41 -9.31 -2.06 6.81
C TYR A 41 -10.62 -2.54 7.45
N THR A 42 -11.44 -3.21 6.66
CA THR A 42 -12.69 -3.85 7.09
C THR A 42 -12.57 -5.34 6.81
N PRO A 43 -12.27 -6.19 7.81
CA PRO A 43 -12.08 -7.62 7.61
C PRO A 43 -13.26 -8.27 6.90
N ASN A 44 -12.98 -9.08 5.88
CA ASN A 44 -14.00 -9.85 5.16
C ASN A 44 -13.50 -11.28 4.91
N PRO A 45 -13.53 -12.18 5.93
CA PRO A 45 -13.07 -13.54 5.77
C PRO A 45 -13.80 -14.33 4.67
N ALA A 46 -15.10 -14.05 4.47
CA ALA A 46 -15.88 -14.68 3.40
C ALA A 46 -15.41 -14.25 2.01
N GLY A 47 -15.16 -12.94 1.82
CA GLY A 47 -14.61 -12.41 0.57
C GLY A 47 -13.20 -12.93 0.28
N ASN A 48 -12.34 -13.00 1.30
CA ASN A 48 -11.01 -13.59 1.17
C ASN A 48 -11.08 -15.07 0.80
N LYS A 49 -11.95 -15.83 1.47
CA LYS A 49 -12.17 -17.24 1.14
C LYS A 49 -12.64 -17.42 -0.30
N GLN A 50 -13.62 -16.63 -0.74
CA GLN A 50 -14.10 -16.68 -2.13
C GLN A 50 -12.94 -16.42 -3.10
N PHE A 51 -12.10 -15.42 -2.85
CA PHE A 51 -10.97 -15.11 -3.70
C PHE A 51 -9.92 -16.23 -3.72
N LEU A 52 -9.64 -16.83 -2.56
CA LEU A 52 -8.76 -18.01 -2.47
C LEU A 52 -9.31 -19.22 -3.25
N ASP A 53 -10.61 -19.45 -3.21
CA ASP A 53 -11.25 -20.53 -3.97
C ASP A 53 -11.13 -20.29 -5.49
N GLU A 54 -11.20 -19.04 -5.94
CA GLU A 54 -11.00 -18.65 -7.35
C GLU A 54 -9.55 -18.82 -7.82
N LEU A 55 -8.55 -18.70 -6.92
CA LEU A 55 -7.14 -18.98 -7.21
C LEU A 55 -6.84 -20.47 -7.35
N GLY A 56 -7.73 -21.33 -6.90
CA GLY A 56 -7.62 -22.78 -7.07
C GLY A 56 -6.42 -23.39 -6.33
N ASN A 57 -5.59 -24.16 -7.04
CA ASN A 57 -4.45 -24.87 -6.45
C ASN A 57 -3.27 -23.94 -6.10
N ASP A 58 -3.17 -22.78 -6.74
CA ASP A 58 -2.06 -21.83 -6.56
C ASP A 58 -2.42 -20.70 -5.59
N ARG A 59 -3.31 -20.98 -4.62
CA ARG A 59 -3.86 -19.96 -3.71
C ARG A 59 -2.86 -19.40 -2.70
N TYR A 60 -1.85 -20.17 -2.31
CA TYR A 60 -0.82 -19.79 -1.37
C TYR A 60 0.55 -19.73 -2.01
N PHE A 61 1.43 -18.86 -1.53
CA PHE A 61 2.76 -18.67 -2.09
C PHE A 61 3.57 -19.97 -2.14
N ALA A 62 3.46 -20.80 -1.11
CA ALA A 62 4.13 -22.10 -1.08
C ALA A 62 3.68 -23.06 -2.19
N GLN A 63 2.43 -22.95 -2.61
CA GLN A 63 1.88 -23.79 -3.70
C GLN A 63 2.24 -23.20 -5.08
N ALA A 64 2.10 -21.89 -5.22
CA ALA A 64 2.34 -21.19 -6.48
C ALA A 64 3.84 -21.08 -6.83
N ALA A 65 4.71 -21.04 -5.81
CA ALA A 65 6.15 -20.82 -5.97
C ALA A 65 7.02 -21.81 -5.17
N PRO A 66 6.87 -23.13 -5.38
CA PRO A 66 7.60 -24.15 -4.61
C PRO A 66 9.13 -24.01 -4.77
N GLU A 67 9.59 -23.53 -5.91
CA GLU A 67 11.02 -23.28 -6.17
C GLU A 67 11.53 -22.10 -5.33
N ALA A 68 10.79 -21.02 -5.24
CA ALA A 68 11.13 -19.88 -4.37
C ALA A 68 11.18 -20.32 -2.90
N MET A 69 10.25 -21.17 -2.47
CA MET A 69 10.28 -21.75 -1.12
C MET A 69 11.53 -22.59 -0.86
N ARG A 70 11.96 -23.41 -1.83
CA ARG A 70 13.19 -24.22 -1.70
C ARG A 70 14.47 -23.37 -1.71
N LYS A 71 14.48 -22.24 -2.42
CA LYS A 71 15.62 -21.34 -2.54
C LYS A 71 15.63 -20.24 -1.47
N ALA A 72 14.56 -20.11 -0.69
CA ALA A 72 14.50 -19.15 0.37
C ALA A 72 15.66 -19.33 1.33
N SER A 73 16.41 -18.27 1.56
CA SER A 73 17.57 -18.26 2.44
C SER A 73 17.48 -17.12 3.44
N GLU A 74 18.18 -17.26 4.56
CA GLU A 74 18.27 -16.24 5.59
C GLU A 74 19.24 -15.12 5.14
N VAL A 75 18.86 -14.42 4.08
CA VAL A 75 19.59 -13.30 3.51
C VAL A 75 18.72 -12.05 3.61
N ASP A 76 19.29 -10.98 4.18
CA ASP A 76 18.60 -9.69 4.24
C ASP A 76 18.28 -9.23 2.83
N THR A 77 17.04 -8.81 2.63
CA THR A 77 16.54 -8.38 1.32
C THR A 77 15.74 -7.09 1.48
N PHE A 78 16.12 -6.07 0.70
CA PHE A 78 15.60 -4.71 0.81
C PHE A 78 15.03 -4.23 -0.53
N LEU A 79 13.80 -4.67 -0.87
CA LEU A 79 13.14 -4.35 -2.15
C LEU A 79 12.87 -2.84 -2.31
N TYR A 80 12.73 -2.10 -1.21
CA TYR A 80 12.54 -0.65 -1.25
C TYR A 80 13.68 0.10 -1.97
N ARG A 81 14.88 -0.49 -2.05
CA ARG A 81 16.00 0.12 -2.80
C ARG A 81 15.70 0.18 -4.29
N ALA A 82 15.09 -0.87 -4.85
CA ALA A 82 14.61 -0.84 -6.22
C ALA A 82 13.51 0.23 -6.40
N MET A 83 12.61 0.41 -5.43
CA MET A 83 11.60 1.48 -5.48
C MET A 83 12.24 2.86 -5.52
N ASP A 84 13.24 3.14 -4.67
CA ASP A 84 13.93 4.44 -4.65
C ASP A 84 14.67 4.69 -5.95
N LYS A 85 15.39 3.67 -6.47
CA LYS A 85 16.11 3.74 -7.74
C LYS A 85 15.17 4.01 -8.92
N ALA A 86 14.06 3.28 -9.01
CA ALA A 86 13.05 3.47 -10.05
C ALA A 86 12.37 4.85 -9.94
N HIS A 87 12.04 5.28 -8.73
CA HIS A 87 11.43 6.58 -8.51
C HIS A 87 12.35 7.75 -8.89
N ARG A 88 13.65 7.64 -8.58
CA ARG A 88 14.66 8.61 -9.04
C ARG A 88 14.78 8.61 -10.55
N ALA A 89 14.81 7.45 -11.19
CA ALA A 89 14.89 7.35 -12.63
C ALA A 89 13.66 7.95 -13.34
N LYS A 90 12.47 7.72 -12.80
CA LYS A 90 11.20 8.19 -13.40
C LYS A 90 10.87 9.63 -13.08
N TYR A 91 11.09 10.07 -11.83
CA TYR A 91 10.59 11.35 -11.30
C TYR A 91 11.70 12.31 -10.86
N GLY A 92 12.97 11.93 -10.97
CA GLY A 92 14.13 12.76 -10.60
C GLY A 92 14.30 13.01 -9.10
N LYS A 93 13.59 12.27 -8.23
CA LYS A 93 13.58 12.47 -6.76
C LYS A 93 13.47 11.14 -6.03
N PRO A 94 13.92 11.08 -4.75
CA PRO A 94 13.80 9.87 -3.94
C PRO A 94 12.35 9.44 -3.75
N PHE A 95 12.16 8.14 -3.53
CA PHE A 95 10.87 7.61 -3.11
C PHE A 95 10.53 8.12 -1.70
N VAL A 96 9.29 8.59 -1.53
CA VAL A 96 8.78 9.08 -0.25
C VAL A 96 7.43 8.42 0.01
N VAL A 97 7.27 7.87 1.21
CA VAL A 97 5.98 7.31 1.65
C VAL A 97 4.91 8.40 1.61
N GLY A 98 3.83 8.14 0.89
CA GLY A 98 2.72 9.07 0.78
C GLY A 98 1.85 9.12 2.03
N LYS A 99 0.90 10.07 2.05
CA LYS A 99 -0.04 10.25 3.16
C LYS A 99 -1.46 10.09 2.67
N GLN A 100 -2.15 9.02 3.13
CA GLN A 100 -3.59 8.86 2.91
C GLN A 100 -4.38 9.94 3.66
N LEU A 101 -5.48 10.37 3.07
CA LEU A 101 -6.39 11.34 3.65
C LEU A 101 -7.81 10.78 3.85
N ASN A 102 -8.08 9.59 3.36
CA ASN A 102 -9.32 8.81 3.54
C ASN A 102 -8.99 7.46 4.20
N GLY A 103 -10.00 6.66 4.54
CA GLY A 103 -9.83 5.28 5.00
C GLY A 103 -9.44 4.32 3.86
N SER A 104 -8.47 4.68 3.06
CA SER A 104 -8.03 4.01 1.83
C SER A 104 -6.74 3.19 1.98
N CYS A 105 -6.38 2.80 3.20
CA CYS A 105 -5.13 2.07 3.47
C CYS A 105 -4.95 0.83 2.59
N VAL A 106 -6.03 0.14 2.22
CA VAL A 106 -5.97 -1.01 1.31
C VAL A 106 -5.43 -0.63 -0.07
N ALA A 107 -5.80 0.54 -0.57
CA ALA A 107 -5.29 1.04 -1.85
C ALA A 107 -3.82 1.48 -1.74
N TRP A 108 -3.43 2.10 -0.64
CA TRP A 108 -2.04 2.53 -0.42
C TRP A 108 -1.10 1.34 -0.26
N GLY A 109 -1.49 0.34 0.53
CA GLY A 109 -0.74 -0.90 0.65
C GLY A 109 -0.58 -1.61 -0.69
N ALA A 110 -1.66 -1.75 -1.45
CA ALA A 110 -1.63 -2.36 -2.77
C ALA A 110 -0.77 -1.55 -3.77
N MET A 111 -0.87 -0.22 -3.79
CA MET A 111 -0.05 0.67 -4.62
C MET A 111 1.44 0.50 -4.33
N HIS A 112 1.84 0.48 -3.06
CA HIS A 112 3.23 0.26 -2.68
C HIS A 112 3.74 -1.11 -3.15
N ALA A 113 2.93 -2.16 -3.00
CA ALA A 113 3.31 -3.50 -3.43
C ALA A 113 3.46 -3.58 -4.96
N VAL A 114 2.51 -3.05 -5.73
CA VAL A 114 2.61 -3.03 -7.20
C VAL A 114 3.83 -2.23 -7.65
N PHE A 115 4.01 -1.01 -7.15
CA PHE A 115 5.16 -0.18 -7.53
C PHE A 115 6.50 -0.85 -7.17
N CYS A 116 6.55 -1.53 -6.01
CA CYS A 116 7.73 -2.28 -5.60
C CYS A 116 8.01 -3.45 -6.56
N ALA A 117 7.02 -4.26 -6.90
CA ALA A 117 7.19 -5.41 -7.80
C ALA A 117 7.68 -4.98 -9.18
N GLU A 118 7.10 -3.92 -9.75
CA GLU A 118 7.54 -3.38 -11.04
C GLU A 118 8.94 -2.73 -10.96
N SER A 119 9.24 -2.05 -9.85
CA SER A 119 10.58 -1.47 -9.62
C SER A 119 11.66 -2.54 -9.54
N VAL A 120 11.37 -3.66 -8.87
CA VAL A 120 12.26 -4.83 -8.83
C VAL A 120 12.46 -5.39 -10.24
N SER A 121 11.40 -5.59 -11.00
CA SER A 121 11.49 -6.09 -12.37
C SER A 121 12.26 -5.14 -13.30
N TRP A 122 12.12 -3.82 -13.12
CA TRP A 122 12.91 -2.85 -13.86
C TRP A 122 14.38 -2.87 -13.46
N ASP A 123 14.68 -2.93 -12.20
CA ASP A 123 16.06 -2.97 -11.69
C ASP A 123 16.80 -4.25 -12.11
N LEU A 124 16.09 -5.36 -12.23
CA LEU A 124 16.59 -6.61 -12.83
C LEU A 124 16.71 -6.54 -14.35
N GLY A 125 16.33 -5.45 -14.98
CA GLY A 125 16.41 -5.25 -16.42
C GLY A 125 15.32 -5.98 -17.21
N GLU A 126 14.28 -6.50 -16.56
CA GLU A 126 13.16 -7.18 -17.21
C GLU A 126 12.16 -6.20 -17.82
N LEU A 127 11.88 -5.14 -17.10
CA LEU A 127 11.04 -4.04 -17.59
C LEU A 127 11.92 -3.00 -18.31
N ALA A 128 11.49 -2.56 -19.50
CA ALA A 128 12.29 -1.68 -20.34
C ALA A 128 12.43 -0.26 -19.77
N GLU A 129 11.36 0.25 -19.17
CA GLU A 129 11.24 1.62 -18.64
C GLU A 129 10.97 1.60 -17.14
N PRO A 130 11.45 2.62 -16.39
CA PRO A 130 11.11 2.73 -14.98
C PRO A 130 9.59 2.90 -14.81
N PRO A 131 8.96 2.16 -13.87
CA PRO A 131 7.51 2.13 -13.74
C PRO A 131 6.92 3.46 -13.29
N LEU A 132 5.67 3.70 -13.68
CA LEU A 132 4.82 4.73 -13.11
C LEU A 132 4.26 4.26 -11.76
N MET A 133 4.01 5.18 -10.83
CA MET A 133 3.30 4.84 -9.61
C MET A 133 1.82 4.55 -9.93
N PRO A 134 1.23 3.47 -9.37
CA PRO A 134 -0.20 3.23 -9.45
C PRO A 134 -1.03 4.32 -8.76
N SER A 135 -2.24 4.58 -9.27
CA SER A 135 -3.20 5.49 -8.64
C SER A 135 -3.90 4.79 -7.48
N THR A 136 -3.81 5.37 -6.29
CA THR A 136 -4.54 4.88 -5.12
C THR A 136 -6.04 5.08 -5.26
N GLU A 137 -6.46 6.15 -5.96
CA GLU A 137 -7.85 6.47 -6.23
C GLU A 137 -8.52 5.32 -6.99
N SER A 138 -7.85 4.81 -8.04
CA SER A 138 -8.40 3.72 -8.84
C SER A 138 -8.43 2.38 -8.09
N ILE A 139 -7.39 2.07 -7.32
CA ILE A 139 -7.36 0.86 -6.50
C ILE A 139 -8.47 0.92 -5.43
N TYR A 140 -8.72 2.10 -4.85
CA TYR A 140 -9.76 2.27 -3.83
C TYR A 140 -11.17 2.13 -4.41
N GLY A 141 -11.44 2.78 -5.54
CA GLY A 141 -12.70 2.62 -6.27
C GLY A 141 -12.92 1.16 -6.70
N GLY A 142 -11.88 0.55 -7.22
CA GLY A 142 -11.87 -0.85 -7.63
C GLY A 142 -12.17 -1.81 -6.48
N ALA A 143 -11.43 -1.69 -5.36
CA ALA A 143 -11.54 -2.55 -4.20
C ALA A 143 -12.85 -2.35 -3.40
N ARG A 144 -13.58 -1.25 -3.61
CA ARG A 144 -14.84 -0.99 -2.91
C ARG A 144 -16.06 -1.24 -3.77
N VAL A 145 -15.98 -0.95 -5.05
CA VAL A 145 -17.14 -0.89 -5.93
C VAL A 145 -17.03 -1.85 -7.12
N GLU A 146 -15.94 -1.77 -7.90
CA GLU A 146 -15.85 -2.49 -9.17
C GLU A 146 -15.90 -4.02 -9.00
N ILE A 147 -15.25 -4.56 -7.96
CA ILE A 147 -15.24 -6.01 -7.71
C ILE A 147 -16.62 -6.57 -7.31
N THR A 148 -17.54 -5.71 -6.84
CA THR A 148 -18.92 -6.12 -6.49
C THR A 148 -19.85 -6.08 -7.69
N ARG A 149 -19.44 -5.43 -8.77
CA ARG A 149 -20.20 -5.32 -9.99
C ARG A 149 -19.87 -6.48 -10.93
N ASN A 150 -20.78 -7.40 -11.09
CA ASN A 150 -20.63 -8.53 -12.01
C ASN A 150 -20.27 -8.04 -13.43
N GLY A 151 -18.96 -8.03 -13.75
CA GLY A 151 -18.45 -7.73 -15.08
C GLY A 151 -18.44 -6.26 -15.50
N GLY A 152 -18.28 -5.31 -14.58
CA GLY A 152 -18.11 -3.89 -14.93
C GLY A 152 -19.42 -3.19 -15.36
N LYS A 153 -20.56 -3.63 -14.87
CA LYS A 153 -21.82 -2.91 -15.09
C LYS A 153 -21.81 -1.54 -14.41
N PRO A 154 -22.50 -0.53 -14.95
CA PRO A 154 -22.64 0.76 -14.30
C PRO A 154 -23.17 0.64 -12.88
N PHE A 155 -22.87 1.63 -12.03
CA PHE A 155 -23.35 1.68 -10.66
C PHE A 155 -24.87 1.48 -10.60
N ASP A 156 -25.28 0.40 -9.97
CA ASP A 156 -26.68 -0.02 -9.84
C ASP A 156 -27.34 0.45 -8.55
N GLY A 157 -26.68 1.30 -7.77
CA GLY A 157 -27.12 1.76 -6.45
C GLY A 157 -26.73 0.82 -5.32
N SER A 158 -26.01 -0.28 -5.58
CA SER A 158 -25.53 -1.18 -4.54
C SER A 158 -24.54 -0.48 -3.61
N ARG A 159 -24.52 -0.89 -2.34
CA ARG A 159 -23.58 -0.30 -1.38
C ARG A 159 -22.14 -0.72 -1.66
N PRO A 160 -21.18 0.20 -1.59
CA PRO A 160 -19.75 -0.15 -1.62
C PRO A 160 -19.39 -1.13 -0.49
N ILE A 161 -18.30 -1.85 -0.65
CA ILE A 161 -17.71 -2.60 0.46
C ILE A 161 -17.41 -1.63 1.61
N GLY A 162 -17.74 -2.02 2.85
CA GLY A 162 -17.71 -1.12 4.00
C GLY A 162 -18.93 -0.18 4.13
N GLY A 163 -19.91 -0.29 3.23
CA GLY A 163 -21.12 0.55 3.23
C GLY A 163 -20.79 1.99 2.80
N TRP A 164 -21.45 2.97 3.41
CA TRP A 164 -21.19 4.39 3.17
C TRP A 164 -20.06 4.95 4.03
N SER A 165 -19.49 4.15 4.94
CA SER A 165 -18.24 4.48 5.64
C SER A 165 -17.03 4.17 4.75
N ASP A 166 -15.87 4.70 5.11
CA ASP A 166 -14.60 4.35 4.47
C ASP A 166 -14.20 2.90 4.72
N GLY A 167 -13.33 2.37 3.86
CA GLY A 167 -12.68 1.10 4.08
C GLY A 167 -12.98 0.02 3.03
N SER A 168 -12.10 -0.97 2.98
CA SER A 168 -12.22 -2.20 2.22
C SER A 168 -11.33 -3.28 2.86
N TYR A 169 -11.12 -4.42 2.21
CA TYR A 169 -10.26 -5.50 2.69
C TYR A 169 -9.16 -5.85 1.67
N GLY A 170 -8.10 -6.51 2.13
CA GLY A 170 -6.91 -6.78 1.32
C GLY A 170 -7.21 -7.63 0.10
N GLY A 171 -7.99 -8.71 0.28
CA GLY A 171 -8.39 -9.56 -0.84
C GLY A 171 -9.24 -8.85 -1.89
N ALA A 172 -9.99 -7.80 -1.54
CA ALA A 172 -10.70 -6.98 -2.52
C ALA A 172 -9.73 -6.20 -3.43
N ALA A 173 -8.72 -5.57 -2.84
CA ALA A 173 -7.71 -4.87 -3.61
C ALA A 173 -6.91 -5.85 -4.48
N ALA A 174 -6.52 -6.99 -3.93
CA ALA A 174 -5.82 -8.05 -4.65
C ALA A 174 -6.64 -8.59 -5.84
N ARG A 175 -7.94 -8.87 -5.61
CA ARG A 175 -8.85 -9.31 -6.66
C ARG A 175 -9.03 -8.26 -7.74
N TRP A 176 -9.18 -6.98 -7.38
CA TRP A 176 -9.31 -5.91 -8.36
C TRP A 176 -8.05 -5.80 -9.23
N LEU A 177 -6.87 -5.80 -8.64
CA LEU A 177 -5.60 -5.78 -9.37
C LEU A 177 -5.47 -6.95 -10.35
N ARG A 178 -5.94 -8.16 -9.98
CA ARG A 178 -5.91 -9.35 -10.84
C ARG A 178 -6.91 -9.27 -11.99
N ASP A 179 -8.16 -8.93 -11.68
CA ASP A 179 -9.29 -9.09 -12.60
C ASP A 179 -9.49 -7.84 -13.49
N PHE A 180 -9.17 -6.67 -12.97
CA PHE A 180 -9.33 -5.39 -13.66
C PHE A 180 -7.98 -4.76 -14.04
N GLY A 181 -6.96 -4.85 -13.19
CA GLY A 181 -5.63 -4.34 -13.47
C GLY A 181 -5.31 -3.03 -12.76
N VAL A 182 -4.34 -2.29 -13.29
CA VAL A 182 -3.75 -1.11 -12.66
C VAL A 182 -3.96 0.13 -13.53
N ILE A 183 -4.36 1.23 -12.90
CA ILE A 183 -4.34 2.58 -13.46
C ILE A 183 -3.18 3.34 -12.82
N TYR A 184 -2.37 4.02 -13.63
CA TYR A 184 -1.16 4.69 -13.19
C TYR A 184 -1.34 6.20 -13.04
N ARG A 185 -0.42 6.84 -12.34
CA ARG A 185 -0.40 8.29 -12.16
C ARG A 185 0.06 9.01 -13.42
N GLN A 186 -0.92 9.29 -14.28
CA GLN A 186 -0.77 10.04 -15.53
C GLN A 186 -2.12 10.66 -15.94
N PRO A 187 -2.18 11.54 -16.97
CA PRO A 187 -3.44 12.01 -17.52
C PRO A 187 -4.17 10.92 -18.30
N TYR A 188 -5.50 10.93 -18.25
CA TYR A 188 -6.42 10.09 -19.02
C TYR A 188 -7.53 10.97 -19.59
N GLY A 189 -7.33 11.53 -20.80
CA GLY A 189 -8.23 12.55 -21.35
C GLY A 189 -8.30 13.78 -20.44
N ASP A 190 -9.51 14.14 -20.03
CA ASP A 190 -9.75 15.28 -19.14
C ASP A 190 -9.43 14.98 -17.66
N LEU A 191 -9.20 13.72 -17.33
CA LEU A 191 -8.86 13.29 -15.97
C LEU A 191 -7.35 13.34 -15.73
N ASN A 192 -6.93 14.09 -14.73
CA ASN A 192 -5.52 14.18 -14.35
C ASN A 192 -5.27 13.44 -13.02
N LEU A 193 -4.61 12.28 -13.11
CA LEU A 193 -4.21 11.46 -11.95
C LEU A 193 -2.71 11.59 -11.62
N THR A 194 -1.99 12.56 -12.15
CA THR A 194 -0.54 12.71 -11.91
C THR A 194 -0.20 12.91 -10.44
N THR A 195 -1.12 13.47 -9.67
CA THR A 195 -0.98 13.69 -8.23
C THR A 195 -2.15 13.08 -7.48
N TYR A 196 -1.91 12.65 -6.23
CA TYR A 196 -2.96 12.13 -5.35
C TYR A 196 -4.05 13.19 -5.09
N ASN A 197 -5.31 12.78 -5.20
CA ASN A 197 -6.47 13.61 -4.94
C ASN A 197 -7.47 12.88 -4.03
N ALA A 198 -7.52 13.30 -2.77
CA ALA A 198 -8.39 12.68 -1.76
C ALA A 198 -9.88 12.82 -2.06
N THR A 199 -10.30 13.88 -2.76
CA THR A 199 -11.70 14.08 -3.17
C THR A 199 -12.08 13.08 -4.26
N VAL A 200 -11.22 12.91 -5.26
CA VAL A 200 -11.41 11.90 -6.32
C VAL A 200 -11.41 10.49 -5.70
N GLU A 201 -10.46 10.20 -4.81
CA GLU A 201 -10.40 8.90 -4.13
C GLU A 201 -11.69 8.61 -3.36
N LYS A 202 -12.24 9.58 -2.62
CA LYS A 202 -13.49 9.44 -1.88
C LYS A 202 -14.68 9.22 -2.81
N ASP A 203 -14.78 9.98 -3.89
CA ASP A 203 -15.84 9.86 -4.88
C ASP A 203 -15.80 8.48 -5.56
N TRP A 204 -14.63 8.04 -6.02
CA TRP A 204 -14.47 6.72 -6.62
C TRP A 204 -14.70 5.58 -5.63
N GLY A 205 -14.30 5.76 -4.38
CA GLY A 205 -14.61 4.82 -3.32
C GLY A 205 -16.11 4.66 -3.03
N ALA A 206 -16.94 5.63 -3.42
CA ALA A 206 -18.39 5.58 -3.28
C ALA A 206 -19.10 5.08 -4.55
N TYR A 207 -18.59 5.45 -5.73
CA TYR A 207 -19.31 5.25 -7.00
C TYR A 207 -18.57 4.38 -8.03
N GLY A 208 -17.32 4.00 -7.77
CA GLY A 208 -16.45 3.30 -8.71
C GLY A 208 -15.55 4.25 -9.49
N ASN A 209 -14.63 3.65 -10.25
CA ASN A 209 -13.65 4.40 -11.01
C ASN A 209 -14.30 5.31 -12.07
N GLY A 210 -13.86 6.58 -12.10
CA GLY A 210 -14.49 7.62 -12.89
C GLY A 210 -15.55 8.43 -12.13
N GLY A 211 -16.01 7.96 -10.96
CA GLY A 211 -16.96 8.66 -10.09
C GLY A 211 -18.42 8.50 -10.49
N GLN A 212 -19.27 9.34 -9.93
CA GLN A 212 -20.70 9.27 -10.14
C GLN A 212 -21.07 9.48 -11.64
N GLY A 213 -21.74 8.49 -12.23
CA GLY A 213 -22.25 8.53 -13.60
C GLY A 213 -21.24 8.11 -14.67
N ASP A 214 -20.01 7.79 -14.33
CA ASP A 214 -18.98 7.39 -15.31
C ASP A 214 -19.01 5.91 -15.70
N GLY A 215 -19.55 5.05 -14.85
CA GLY A 215 -19.87 3.67 -15.24
C GLY A 215 -18.69 2.78 -15.63
N GLY A 216 -17.48 3.08 -15.16
CA GLY A 216 -16.31 2.21 -15.39
C GLY A 216 -15.56 2.46 -16.71
N LYS A 217 -15.55 3.68 -17.22
CA LYS A 217 -14.77 4.08 -18.42
C LYS A 217 -13.29 3.74 -18.31
N LEU A 218 -12.73 3.80 -17.09
CA LEU A 218 -11.33 3.48 -16.83
C LEU A 218 -11.05 1.98 -16.74
N ASP A 219 -12.06 1.13 -16.64
CA ASP A 219 -11.87 -0.32 -16.53
C ASP A 219 -11.18 -0.91 -17.76
N ALA A 220 -11.51 -0.41 -18.96
CA ALA A 220 -10.84 -0.81 -20.20
C ALA A 220 -9.34 -0.46 -20.18
N THR A 221 -8.99 0.67 -19.58
CA THR A 221 -7.60 1.09 -19.39
C THR A 221 -6.89 0.25 -18.34
N ALA A 222 -7.53 0.00 -17.21
CA ALA A 222 -7.00 -0.85 -16.16
C ALA A 222 -6.69 -2.27 -16.67
N LYS A 223 -7.58 -2.84 -17.48
CA LYS A 223 -7.44 -4.19 -18.08
C LYS A 223 -6.24 -4.36 -19.01
N GLN A 224 -5.61 -3.27 -19.41
CA GLN A 224 -4.34 -3.34 -20.14
C GLN A 224 -3.16 -3.75 -19.23
N HIS A 225 -3.32 -3.60 -17.93
CA HIS A 225 -2.27 -3.83 -16.94
C HIS A 225 -2.73 -4.73 -15.78
N PRO A 226 -3.19 -5.97 -16.03
CA PRO A 226 -3.62 -6.87 -14.97
C PRO A 226 -2.42 -7.42 -14.19
N CYS A 227 -2.55 -7.49 -12.87
CA CYS A 227 -1.58 -8.17 -12.02
C CYS A 227 -2.04 -9.61 -11.75
N LYS A 228 -1.74 -10.54 -12.64
CA LYS A 228 -2.24 -11.92 -12.60
C LYS A 228 -1.58 -12.78 -11.52
N HIS A 229 -0.43 -12.38 -11.03
CA HIS A 229 0.37 -13.14 -10.08
C HIS A 229 0.19 -12.56 -8.67
N ILE A 230 -0.98 -12.82 -8.09
CA ILE A 230 -1.31 -12.47 -6.71
C ILE A 230 -1.72 -13.74 -6.00
N VAL A 231 -1.04 -14.06 -4.89
CA VAL A 231 -1.28 -15.25 -4.07
C VAL A 231 -1.21 -14.91 -2.59
N ALA A 232 -1.91 -15.66 -1.75
CA ALA A 232 -1.90 -15.43 -0.31
C ALA A 232 -0.57 -15.85 0.33
N VAL A 233 -0.22 -15.15 1.41
CA VAL A 233 0.95 -15.44 2.27
C VAL A 233 0.45 -15.66 3.68
N LYS A 234 0.68 -16.84 4.25
CA LYS A 234 0.17 -17.24 5.57
C LYS A 234 1.24 -17.41 6.64
N THR A 235 2.47 -17.66 6.24
CA THR A 235 3.54 -18.02 7.14
C THR A 235 4.73 -17.08 6.99
N TRP A 236 5.56 -16.99 8.04
CA TRP A 236 6.82 -16.27 7.97
C TRP A 236 7.73 -16.82 6.87
N GLN A 237 7.76 -18.13 6.68
CA GLN A 237 8.57 -18.78 5.65
C GLN A 237 8.11 -18.38 4.24
N GLU A 238 6.80 -18.33 3.99
CA GLU A 238 6.26 -17.83 2.72
C GLU A 238 6.59 -16.35 2.52
N LEU A 239 6.50 -15.52 3.57
CA LEU A 239 6.86 -14.11 3.49
C LEU A 239 8.35 -13.94 3.15
N VAL A 240 9.24 -14.66 3.83
CA VAL A 240 10.69 -14.67 3.52
C VAL A 240 10.91 -15.10 2.09
N ALA A 241 10.31 -16.21 1.66
CA ALA A 241 10.46 -16.70 0.29
C ALA A 241 9.95 -15.70 -0.76
N ALA A 242 8.80 -15.06 -0.50
CA ALA A 242 8.26 -14.04 -1.38
C ALA A 242 9.19 -12.84 -1.51
N ILE A 243 9.62 -12.25 -0.39
CA ILE A 243 10.50 -11.06 -0.40
C ILE A 243 11.85 -11.39 -1.03
N THR A 244 12.46 -12.53 -0.68
CA THR A 244 13.76 -12.93 -1.26
C THR A 244 13.68 -13.27 -2.75
N ALA A 245 12.51 -13.66 -3.24
CA ALA A 245 12.23 -13.85 -4.66
C ALA A 245 11.79 -12.57 -5.39
N GLY A 246 11.74 -11.41 -4.71
CA GLY A 246 11.40 -10.12 -5.31
C GLY A 246 9.92 -9.78 -5.31
N PHE A 247 9.08 -10.51 -4.55
CA PHE A 247 7.65 -10.25 -4.43
C PHE A 247 7.35 -9.50 -3.13
N PRO A 248 7.01 -8.20 -3.19
CA PRO A 248 6.49 -7.48 -2.03
C PRO A 248 5.13 -8.05 -1.62
N CYS A 249 4.78 -7.87 -0.34
CA CYS A 249 3.52 -8.40 0.18
C CYS A 249 2.67 -7.30 0.79
N THR A 250 1.37 -7.29 0.51
CA THR A 250 0.42 -6.53 1.32
C THR A 250 0.10 -7.32 2.59
N ILE A 251 -0.11 -6.61 3.69
CA ILE A 251 -0.53 -7.16 4.97
C ILE A 251 -1.68 -6.33 5.52
N ALA A 252 -2.84 -6.96 5.73
CA ALA A 252 -4.01 -6.33 6.31
C ALA A 252 -4.36 -7.02 7.63
N SER A 253 -4.52 -6.25 8.71
CA SER A 253 -4.75 -6.82 10.02
C SER A 253 -5.36 -5.84 11.01
N SER A 254 -5.71 -6.35 12.18
CA SER A 254 -6.07 -5.54 13.35
C SER A 254 -4.87 -5.21 14.26
N GLN A 255 -3.65 -5.62 13.90
CA GLN A 255 -2.47 -5.39 14.72
C GLN A 255 -2.04 -3.92 14.67
N GLY A 256 -2.04 -3.27 15.82
CA GLY A 256 -1.51 -1.92 15.99
C GLY A 256 -0.06 -1.88 16.47
N PHE A 257 0.54 -0.70 16.37
CA PHE A 257 1.92 -0.42 16.78
C PHE A 257 2.00 0.89 17.55
N THR A 258 3.08 1.11 18.28
CA THR A 258 3.33 2.38 18.95
C THR A 258 3.55 3.49 17.92
N SER A 259 2.93 4.66 18.16
CA SER A 259 3.00 5.79 17.22
C SER A 259 4.10 6.82 17.54
N THR A 260 4.77 6.69 18.68
CA THR A 260 5.56 7.79 19.26
C THR A 260 7.05 7.52 19.36
N ALA A 261 7.48 6.27 19.37
CA ALA A 261 8.90 5.97 19.49
C ALA A 261 9.21 4.62 18.85
N LEU A 262 10.40 4.51 18.28
CA LEU A 262 10.98 3.24 17.97
C LEU A 262 11.55 2.61 19.23
N ALA A 263 11.28 1.36 19.37
CA ALA A 263 11.67 0.65 20.56
C ALA A 263 13.14 0.26 20.58
N SER A 264 13.85 0.46 19.46
CA SER A 264 15.23 -0.02 19.38
C SER A 264 16.08 0.72 18.36
N PRO A 265 17.43 0.70 18.50
CA PRO A 265 18.36 1.21 17.49
C PRO A 265 18.18 0.55 16.10
N ALA A 266 17.62 -0.67 16.08
CA ALA A 266 17.32 -1.39 14.85
C ALA A 266 16.05 -0.92 14.12
N GLY A 267 15.39 0.13 14.60
CA GLY A 267 14.16 0.66 14.00
C GLY A 267 12.93 -0.21 14.20
N LEU A 268 12.94 -1.10 15.18
CA LEU A 268 11.79 -1.93 15.55
C LEU A 268 10.67 -1.06 16.15
N CYS A 269 9.44 -1.29 15.70
CA CYS A 269 8.25 -0.71 16.28
C CYS A 269 7.53 -1.75 17.14
N GLU A 270 7.17 -1.37 18.37
CA GLU A 270 6.48 -2.29 19.28
C GLU A 270 5.01 -2.44 18.92
N ALA A 271 4.50 -3.67 19.06
CA ALA A 271 3.10 -3.97 18.91
C ALA A 271 2.28 -3.31 20.02
N SER A 272 1.25 -2.54 19.67
CA SER A 272 0.41 -1.81 20.61
C SER A 272 -0.96 -1.50 20.01
N GLY A 273 -2.00 -1.73 20.79
CA GLY A 273 -3.36 -1.38 20.40
C GLY A 273 -3.88 -2.12 19.17
N THR A 274 -4.94 -1.56 18.60
CA THR A 274 -5.62 -2.12 17.43
C THR A 274 -5.64 -1.09 16.31
N TRP A 275 -5.09 -1.47 15.15
CA TRP A 275 -5.14 -0.71 13.90
C TRP A 275 -5.84 -1.54 12.83
N MET A 276 -7.03 -1.17 12.46
CA MET A 276 -7.71 -1.75 11.31
C MET A 276 -7.06 -1.20 10.02
N HIS A 277 -5.93 -1.80 9.63
CA HIS A 277 -5.02 -1.18 8.67
C HIS A 277 -4.37 -2.17 7.71
N GLN A 278 -4.11 -1.72 6.48
CA GLN A 278 -3.30 -2.43 5.50
C GLN A 278 -2.04 -1.65 5.18
N MET A 279 -0.93 -2.38 5.11
CA MET A 279 0.40 -1.86 4.80
C MET A 279 1.11 -2.80 3.81
N SER A 280 2.36 -2.49 3.45
CA SER A 280 3.17 -3.36 2.58
C SER A 280 4.48 -3.76 3.25
N VAL A 281 4.89 -5.00 3.07
CA VAL A 281 6.22 -5.48 3.40
C VAL A 281 7.11 -5.38 2.17
N VAL A 282 8.26 -4.70 2.32
CA VAL A 282 9.23 -4.44 1.23
C VAL A 282 10.67 -4.78 1.64
N GLY A 283 10.83 -5.52 2.72
CA GLY A 283 12.15 -5.98 3.15
C GLY A 283 12.07 -7.00 4.28
N ILE A 284 13.11 -7.79 4.38
CA ILE A 284 13.35 -8.75 5.47
C ILE A 284 14.77 -8.54 5.97
N ARG A 285 14.94 -8.64 7.29
CA ARG A 285 16.23 -8.65 7.97
C ARG A 285 16.25 -9.78 8.98
N PHE A 286 17.38 -10.46 9.07
CA PHE A 286 17.61 -11.53 10.02
C PHE A 286 18.36 -11.05 11.26
N ALA A 287 18.12 -11.68 12.39
CA ALA A 287 18.71 -11.32 13.69
C ALA A 287 20.24 -11.21 13.64
N LYS A 288 20.89 -12.11 12.92
CA LYS A 288 22.36 -12.16 12.76
C LYS A 288 22.96 -10.89 12.10
N ASN A 289 22.14 -10.11 11.40
CA ASN A 289 22.53 -8.90 10.68
C ASN A 289 21.91 -7.63 11.33
N ALA A 290 21.42 -7.72 12.55
CA ALA A 290 20.95 -6.55 13.29
C ALA A 290 22.13 -5.60 13.62
N PRO A 291 21.86 -4.28 13.79
CA PRO A 291 22.94 -3.37 14.18
C PRO A 291 23.56 -3.78 15.54
N PRO A 292 24.87 -3.56 15.71
CA PRO A 292 25.58 -3.98 16.94
C PRO A 292 24.98 -3.42 18.24
N GLU A 293 24.32 -2.29 18.18
CA GLU A 293 23.66 -1.63 19.31
C GLU A 293 22.34 -2.30 19.71
N GLU A 294 21.80 -3.20 18.86
CA GLU A 294 20.57 -3.94 19.16
C GLU A 294 20.85 -5.05 20.15
N LYS A 295 20.36 -4.86 21.37
CA LYS A 295 20.59 -5.80 22.48
C LYS A 295 19.83 -7.13 22.35
N ASN A 296 18.70 -7.09 21.64
CA ASN A 296 17.83 -8.26 21.45
C ASN A 296 17.53 -8.43 19.97
N PRO A 297 18.51 -8.88 19.17
CA PRO A 297 18.34 -9.03 17.74
C PRO A 297 17.28 -10.07 17.41
N VAL A 298 16.39 -9.73 16.47
CA VAL A 298 15.30 -10.60 16.01
C VAL A 298 15.15 -10.48 14.51
N ASP A 299 14.60 -11.53 13.89
CA ASP A 299 14.14 -11.46 12.53
C ASP A 299 13.00 -10.45 12.42
N ALA A 300 13.01 -9.64 11.38
CA ALA A 300 12.06 -8.56 11.20
C ALA A 300 11.69 -8.32 9.73
N ALA A 301 10.49 -7.82 9.51
CA ALA A 301 9.99 -7.39 8.22
C ALA A 301 9.87 -5.86 8.19
N LEU A 302 10.32 -5.24 7.08
CA LEU A 302 10.18 -3.80 6.88
C LEU A 302 8.83 -3.48 6.29
N ILE A 303 8.09 -2.64 7.01
CA ILE A 303 6.73 -2.21 6.64
C ILE A 303 6.77 -0.78 6.10
N LEU A 304 6.19 -0.56 4.93
CA LEU A 304 5.78 0.76 4.45
C LEU A 304 4.37 1.07 4.94
N ASN A 305 4.24 2.15 5.68
CA ASN A 305 2.96 2.71 6.09
C ASN A 305 2.47 3.75 5.05
N SER A 306 1.29 4.31 5.24
CA SER A 306 0.66 5.32 4.37
C SER A 306 0.31 6.62 5.12
N TRP A 307 1.04 6.96 6.18
CA TRP A 307 0.77 8.15 7.01
C TRP A 307 1.82 9.25 6.84
N GLY A 308 2.58 9.17 5.74
CA GLY A 308 3.59 10.15 5.35
C GLY A 308 4.96 9.91 5.98
N PRO A 309 5.97 10.63 5.48
CA PRO A 309 7.37 10.41 5.87
C PRO A 309 7.70 10.88 7.28
N THR A 310 6.84 11.70 7.88
CA THR A 310 7.04 12.22 9.25
C THR A 310 6.40 11.35 10.33
N TYR A 311 5.65 10.31 9.92
CA TYR A 311 5.17 9.29 10.83
C TYR A 311 6.37 8.50 11.35
N LEU A 312 6.45 8.29 12.65
CA LEU A 312 7.61 7.73 13.33
C LEU A 312 8.90 8.51 13.03
N ARG A 313 9.04 9.66 13.63
CA ARG A 313 10.32 10.38 13.67
C ARG A 313 11.26 9.65 14.62
N TYR A 314 12.36 9.15 14.09
CA TYR A 314 13.43 8.57 14.90
C TYR A 314 14.79 8.88 14.29
N GLU A 315 15.74 9.11 15.17
CA GLU A 315 17.14 9.15 14.84
C GLU A 315 17.65 7.70 14.74
N GLY A 316 18.54 7.43 13.79
CA GLY A 316 19.18 6.13 13.70
C GLY A 316 18.34 5.05 13.01
N ARG A 317 17.76 5.35 11.84
CA ARG A 317 17.19 4.33 10.96
C ARG A 317 18.26 3.33 10.55
N TYR A 318 17.93 2.05 10.56
CA TYR A 318 18.80 0.99 10.12
C TYR A 318 18.09 0.03 9.16
N PRO A 319 18.60 -0.13 7.92
CA PRO A 319 19.70 0.64 7.31
C PRO A 319 19.37 2.14 7.16
N ALA A 320 20.39 2.99 7.04
CA ALA A 320 20.20 4.44 7.01
C ALA A 320 19.39 4.94 5.81
N ASP A 321 19.35 4.19 4.71
CA ASP A 321 18.58 4.44 3.49
C ASP A 321 17.12 3.96 3.58
N GLN A 322 16.68 3.39 4.70
CA GLN A 322 15.31 2.98 4.93
C GLN A 322 14.33 4.15 4.65
N PRO A 323 13.24 3.95 3.89
CA PRO A 323 12.29 5.00 3.57
C PRO A 323 11.71 5.65 4.82
N ALA A 324 11.65 6.99 4.84
CA ALA A 324 11.00 7.70 5.93
C ALA A 324 9.50 7.36 5.99
N GLY A 325 8.98 7.08 7.19
CA GLY A 325 7.61 6.61 7.41
C GLY A 325 7.46 5.09 7.42
N SER A 326 8.56 4.34 7.17
CA SER A 326 8.60 2.88 7.32
C SER A 326 9.13 2.47 8.69
N PHE A 327 8.91 1.21 9.08
CA PHE A 327 9.39 0.66 10.35
C PHE A 327 9.57 -0.86 10.29
N TRP A 328 10.40 -1.39 11.17
CA TRP A 328 10.62 -2.83 11.31
C TRP A 328 9.61 -3.46 12.27
N CYS A 329 9.00 -4.56 11.84
CA CYS A 329 8.09 -5.39 12.61
C CYS A 329 8.78 -6.71 12.97
N ARG A 330 8.81 -7.06 14.25
CA ARG A 330 9.36 -8.33 14.74
C ARG A 330 8.63 -9.52 14.11
N ARG A 331 9.36 -10.60 13.81
CA ARG A 331 8.81 -11.85 13.27
C ARG A 331 7.56 -12.33 14.03
N ALA A 332 7.62 -12.43 15.36
CA ALA A 332 6.50 -12.92 16.16
C ALA A 332 5.22 -12.06 16.03
N VAL A 333 5.36 -10.75 15.75
CA VAL A 333 4.23 -9.86 15.47
C VAL A 333 3.74 -10.08 14.05
N MET A 334 4.66 -10.23 13.09
CA MET A 334 4.32 -10.49 11.70
C MET A 334 3.57 -11.83 11.54
N GLU A 335 3.98 -12.88 12.25
CA GLU A 335 3.26 -14.16 12.25
C GLU A 335 1.81 -14.01 12.72
N ARG A 336 1.53 -13.14 13.72
CA ARG A 336 0.16 -12.83 14.15
C ARG A 336 -0.63 -12.04 13.10
N ILE A 337 0.03 -11.18 12.33
CA ILE A 337 -0.58 -10.46 11.20
C ILE A 337 -0.95 -11.45 10.11
N LEU A 338 -0.02 -12.28 9.69
CA LEU A 338 -0.21 -13.29 8.63
C LEU A 338 -1.32 -14.29 8.98
N ALA A 339 -1.45 -14.65 10.26
CA ALA A 339 -2.52 -15.53 10.74
C ALA A 339 -3.94 -14.94 10.63
N GLN A 340 -4.10 -13.66 10.25
CA GLN A 340 -5.41 -13.04 10.00
C GLN A 340 -5.91 -13.27 8.55
N ASP A 341 -5.17 -14.02 7.74
CA ASP A 341 -5.58 -14.51 6.41
C ASP A 341 -5.96 -13.41 5.40
N ASP A 342 -5.31 -12.24 5.47
CA ASP A 342 -5.51 -11.16 4.49
C ASP A 342 -4.17 -10.51 4.10
N SER A 343 -3.22 -11.36 3.71
CA SER A 343 -1.88 -10.95 3.25
C SER A 343 -1.59 -11.56 1.89
N TRP A 344 -1.07 -10.75 0.95
CA TRP A 344 -0.98 -11.12 -0.45
C TRP A 344 0.39 -10.75 -1.02
N ALA A 345 1.09 -11.72 -1.60
CA ALA A 345 2.26 -11.47 -2.42
C ALA A 345 1.82 -10.94 -3.79
N VAL A 346 2.48 -9.88 -4.26
CA VAL A 346 2.16 -9.19 -5.49
C VAL A 346 3.31 -9.37 -6.47
N GLY A 347 3.00 -9.91 -7.62
CA GLY A 347 3.97 -10.19 -8.67
C GLY A 347 3.85 -9.25 -9.86
N ARG A 348 4.17 -9.77 -11.02
CA ARG A 348 4.26 -9.04 -12.28
C ARG A 348 2.92 -8.45 -12.72
N VAL A 349 2.98 -7.22 -13.23
CA VAL A 349 1.89 -6.56 -13.96
C VAL A 349 2.12 -6.73 -15.47
N ASP A 350 1.12 -7.22 -16.18
CA ASP A 350 1.16 -7.40 -17.64
C ASP A 350 0.99 -6.06 -18.39
N GLY A 351 1.11 -6.09 -19.71
CA GLY A 351 0.84 -4.93 -20.59
C GLY A 351 2.00 -3.96 -20.78
N TRP A 352 3.14 -4.15 -20.14
CA TRP A 352 4.36 -3.38 -20.34
C TRP A 352 5.28 -3.99 -21.40
N LYS A 353 6.21 -3.18 -21.93
CA LYS A 353 7.30 -3.68 -22.77
C LYS A 353 8.33 -4.39 -21.90
N TRP A 354 8.33 -5.69 -21.94
CA TRP A 354 9.34 -6.53 -21.30
C TRP A 354 10.51 -6.76 -22.26
N LYS A 355 11.72 -6.73 -21.74
CA LYS A 355 12.87 -7.13 -22.53
C LYS A 355 12.83 -8.63 -22.75
N ASP A 356 13.06 -9.05 -23.97
CA ASP A 356 13.16 -10.45 -24.33
C ASP A 356 14.47 -11.01 -23.74
N LEU A 357 14.43 -11.39 -22.49
CA LEU A 357 15.58 -12.01 -21.82
C LEU A 357 15.66 -13.51 -22.11
N HIS A 358 14.59 -14.12 -22.67
CA HIS A 358 14.55 -15.53 -23.03
C HIS A 358 13.62 -15.80 -24.22
N HIS A 359 14.16 -16.37 -25.28
CA HIS A 359 13.39 -17.03 -26.34
C HIS A 359 12.81 -18.35 -25.78
N GLY A 360 11.60 -18.33 -25.23
CA GLY A 360 10.94 -19.56 -24.77
C GLY A 360 9.55 -19.31 -24.19
N ASN A 361 8.62 -20.04 -24.72
CA ASN A 361 7.18 -20.13 -24.40
C ASN A 361 6.70 -19.43 -23.13
N TRP A 362 6.03 -18.30 -23.31
CA TRP A 362 5.44 -17.42 -22.33
C TRP A 362 4.23 -18.00 -21.58
N LEU A 363 3.98 -19.31 -21.69
CA LEU A 363 2.87 -20.02 -21.02
C LEU A 363 3.20 -20.49 -19.60
N MET A 364 4.44 -20.25 -19.12
CA MET A 364 4.81 -20.57 -17.74
C MET A 364 4.46 -19.38 -16.83
N PRO A 365 3.92 -19.65 -15.64
CA PRO A 365 3.67 -18.59 -14.64
C PRO A 365 4.93 -17.75 -14.41
N ALA A 366 4.81 -16.45 -14.22
CA ALA A 366 5.95 -15.57 -13.95
C ALA A 366 6.80 -16.04 -12.76
N ILE A 367 6.21 -16.76 -11.84
CA ILE A 367 6.86 -17.47 -10.74
C ILE A 367 7.92 -18.45 -11.23
N ASP A 368 7.62 -19.26 -12.26
CA ASP A 368 8.60 -20.18 -12.86
C ASP A 368 9.73 -19.45 -13.57
N THR A 369 9.43 -18.35 -14.24
CA THR A 369 10.45 -17.50 -14.89
C THR A 369 11.34 -16.83 -13.84
N LEU A 370 10.77 -16.38 -12.72
CA LEU A 370 11.49 -15.85 -11.55
C LEU A 370 12.42 -16.90 -10.92
N THR A 371 12.05 -18.17 -10.95
CA THR A 371 12.84 -19.27 -10.38
C THR A 371 13.96 -19.77 -11.30
N ARG A 372 13.87 -19.53 -12.60
CA ARG A 372 14.90 -19.95 -13.59
C ARG A 372 16.08 -18.96 -13.71
N LEU A 373 15.90 -17.72 -13.29
CA LEU A 373 17.02 -16.77 -13.28
C LEU A 373 17.88 -16.99 -12.04
N PRO A 374 19.21 -16.87 -12.12
CA PRO A 374 20.11 -16.89 -10.97
C PRO A 374 19.99 -15.56 -10.19
N ARG A 375 18.78 -15.25 -9.73
CA ARG A 375 18.43 -13.99 -9.07
C ARG A 375 19.06 -13.82 -7.70
N THR A 376 19.42 -14.91 -7.05
CA THR A 376 20.08 -14.89 -5.75
C THR A 376 21.35 -14.04 -5.73
N ASN A 377 22.10 -13.97 -6.83
CA ASN A 377 23.33 -13.18 -6.89
C ASN A 377 23.09 -11.69 -7.19
N GLN A 378 22.00 -11.32 -7.88
CA GLN A 378 21.70 -9.91 -8.19
C GLN A 378 21.04 -9.17 -7.03
N PHE A 379 20.27 -9.88 -6.18
CA PHE A 379 19.76 -9.32 -4.93
C PHE A 379 20.84 -9.19 -3.85
N LEU A 380 21.98 -9.86 -3.98
CA LEU A 380 23.12 -9.68 -3.09
C LEU A 380 23.71 -8.26 -3.15
N ASP A 381 23.55 -7.56 -4.28
CA ASP A 381 23.96 -6.16 -4.41
C ASP A 381 23.07 -5.19 -3.60
N TYR A 382 21.88 -5.65 -3.16
CA TYR A 382 21.06 -4.96 -2.15
C TYR A 382 21.42 -5.36 -0.72
N GLN A 383 22.42 -6.23 -0.56
CA GLN A 383 22.98 -6.55 0.72
C GLN A 383 23.92 -5.44 1.18
N ILE A 384 23.93 -5.26 2.46
CA ILE A 384 24.69 -4.31 3.23
C ILE A 384 26.04 -4.02 2.61
N ALA A 385 26.21 -2.86 1.96
CA ALA A 385 27.49 -2.18 2.00
C ALA A 385 27.62 -1.58 3.40
N PRO A 386 28.80 -1.68 4.03
CA PRO A 386 29.01 -1.25 5.40
C PRO A 386 28.66 0.22 5.63
#